data_3470076d49ce690e67626ea279b952f7
#
_entry.id   3470076d49ce690e67626ea279b952f7
#
_cell.length_a   1.000
_cell.length_b   1.000
_cell.length_c   1.000
_cell.angle_alpha   90.00
_cell.angle_beta   90.00
_cell.angle_gamma   90.00
#
_symmetry.space_group_name_H-M   'P 1'
#
loop_
_entity.id
_entity.type
_entity.pdbx_description
1 polymer ?
#
loop_
_entity_poly.entity_id
_entity_poly.type
_entity_poly.pdbx_seq_one_letter_code
_entity_poly.pdbx_strand_id
1 'polypeptide(L)'
;MKVLIVESEFLHQDTWVGNAVERLADALSQQNVTVIKSTSFDDGFAILSSNEAIDCLMFSYQMEHPDEHQNVRQLIGKLHERQQNVPVFLLGDREKALAAMDRDLLELVDEFAWILEDTADFIAGRAVAAMTRYRQQLLPPLFSALMKYSDIHEYSWAAPGHQGGVGFTKTPAGRFYHDYYGENLFRTDMGIERTSLGSLLDHTGAFGESEKYAARVFGADRSWSVVVGTSGSNRTIMQACMTDNDVVVVDRNCHKSIEQGLMLTGAKPVYMVPSRNRYGIIGPIYPQEMQPETLQKKISESPLTKDKAGQKPSYCVVTNCTYDGVCYNAKEA
;
A
#
# COMPACT_ATOMS: atom_id res chain seq x y z
N MET A 1 7.33 17.28 2.39
CA MET A 1 7.67 16.44 3.56
C MET A 1 7.26 17.18 4.82
N LYS A 2 6.95 16.48 5.90
CA LYS A 2 6.55 17.08 7.18
C LYS A 2 7.40 16.51 8.31
N VAL A 3 7.90 17.35 9.19
CA VAL A 3 8.64 16.96 10.39
C VAL A 3 7.94 17.51 11.63
N LEU A 4 7.76 16.66 12.64
CA LEU A 4 7.35 17.10 13.97
C LEU A 4 8.61 17.27 14.82
N ILE A 5 8.82 18.46 15.36
CA ILE A 5 9.90 18.74 16.32
C ILE A 5 9.27 19.02 17.68
N VAL A 6 9.59 18.18 18.66
CA VAL A 6 9.14 18.34 20.05
C VAL A 6 10.31 18.85 20.88
N GLU A 7 10.27 20.14 21.21
CA GLU A 7 11.34 20.83 21.94
C GLU A 7 10.79 22.01 22.75
N SER A 8 10.97 21.95 24.06
CA SER A 8 10.47 23.00 24.98
C SER A 8 11.14 24.36 24.79
N GLU A 9 12.40 24.35 24.38
CA GLU A 9 13.20 25.55 24.17
C GLU A 9 12.73 26.43 22.99
N PHE A 10 11.75 25.98 22.17
CA PHE A 10 11.08 26.87 21.22
C PHE A 10 10.42 28.08 21.87
N LEU A 11 10.12 28.01 23.18
CA LEU A 11 9.59 29.13 23.96
C LEU A 11 10.68 30.12 24.39
N HIS A 12 11.97 29.76 24.29
CA HIS A 12 13.10 30.50 24.83
C HIS A 12 14.15 30.74 23.74
N GLN A 13 13.85 31.59 22.77
CA GLN A 13 14.73 31.89 21.62
C GLN A 13 16.03 32.64 22.02
N ASP A 14 16.14 33.09 23.23
CA ASP A 14 17.34 33.74 23.82
C ASP A 14 18.36 32.72 24.34
N THR A 15 17.97 31.44 24.46
CA THR A 15 18.89 30.36 24.84
C THR A 15 19.67 29.84 23.63
N TRP A 16 20.82 29.21 23.90
CA TRP A 16 21.63 28.56 22.84
C TRP A 16 20.86 27.44 22.13
N VAL A 17 20.14 26.63 22.88
CA VAL A 17 19.35 25.51 22.37
C VAL A 17 18.16 26.05 21.54
N GLY A 18 17.39 26.98 22.10
CA GLY A 18 16.24 27.57 21.40
C GLY A 18 16.63 28.24 20.08
N ASN A 19 17.75 28.97 20.05
CA ASN A 19 18.28 29.55 18.82
C ASN A 19 18.72 28.48 17.82
N ALA A 20 19.36 27.39 18.28
CA ALA A 20 19.81 26.30 17.39
C ALA A 20 18.63 25.53 16.79
N VAL A 21 17.57 25.27 17.56
CA VAL A 21 16.36 24.59 17.06
C VAL A 21 15.58 25.44 16.09
N GLU A 22 15.50 26.77 16.32
CA GLU A 22 14.90 27.69 15.34
C GLU A 22 15.67 27.69 14.02
N ARG A 23 16.99 27.76 14.07
CA ARG A 23 17.82 27.64 12.85
C ARG A 23 17.61 26.31 12.12
N LEU A 24 17.45 25.22 12.87
CA LEU A 24 17.14 23.92 12.26
C LEU A 24 15.77 23.94 11.57
N ALA A 25 14.76 24.52 12.22
CA ALA A 25 13.43 24.66 11.61
C ALA A 25 13.46 25.52 10.33
N ASP A 26 14.25 26.59 10.33
CA ASP A 26 14.46 27.45 9.15
C ASP A 26 15.19 26.68 8.03
N ALA A 27 16.26 25.96 8.34
CA ALA A 27 17.01 25.15 7.38
C ALA A 27 16.16 24.05 6.73
N LEU A 28 15.30 23.40 7.51
CA LEU A 28 14.32 22.42 7.02
C LEU A 28 13.28 23.08 6.10
N SER A 29 12.77 24.25 6.49
CA SER A 29 11.80 25.02 5.69
C SER A 29 12.37 25.45 4.34
N GLN A 30 13.66 25.84 4.30
CA GLN A 30 14.37 26.17 3.06
C GLN A 30 14.51 24.97 2.11
N GLN A 31 14.47 23.74 2.65
CA GLN A 31 14.47 22.50 1.87
C GLN A 31 13.05 21.97 1.57
N ASN A 32 12.04 22.84 1.59
CA ASN A 32 10.63 22.50 1.33
C ASN A 32 10.04 21.44 2.31
N VAL A 33 10.49 21.44 3.55
CA VAL A 33 9.93 20.62 4.63
C VAL A 33 9.00 21.49 5.47
N THR A 34 7.76 21.04 5.67
CA THR A 34 6.84 21.67 6.61
C THR A 34 7.23 21.27 8.02
N VAL A 35 7.61 22.23 8.84
CA VAL A 35 7.98 22.01 10.24
C VAL A 35 6.77 22.24 11.13
N ILE A 36 6.40 21.23 11.91
CA ILE A 36 5.38 21.29 12.95
C ILE A 36 6.15 21.40 14.28
N LYS A 37 6.00 22.52 14.97
CA LYS A 37 6.66 22.79 16.24
C LYS A 37 5.73 22.40 17.39
N SER A 38 6.27 21.67 18.35
CA SER A 38 5.62 21.33 19.61
C SER A 38 6.55 21.68 20.76
N THR A 39 6.01 22.27 21.80
CA THR A 39 6.77 22.73 22.98
C THR A 39 6.71 21.78 24.15
N SER A 40 5.97 20.69 24.02
CA SER A 40 5.84 19.66 25.05
C SER A 40 5.52 18.29 24.46
N PHE A 41 5.78 17.22 25.22
CA PHE A 41 5.39 15.87 24.83
C PHE A 41 3.87 15.72 24.69
N ASP A 42 3.08 16.35 25.57
CA ASP A 42 1.61 16.29 25.53
C ASP A 42 1.07 16.90 24.23
N ASP A 43 1.61 18.05 23.82
CA ASP A 43 1.27 18.70 22.55
C ASP A 43 1.70 17.84 21.35
N GLY A 44 2.92 17.29 21.38
CA GLY A 44 3.41 16.35 20.37
C GLY A 44 2.51 15.12 20.25
N PHE A 45 2.08 14.55 21.37
CA PHE A 45 1.16 13.42 21.40
C PHE A 45 -0.22 13.77 20.84
N ALA A 46 -0.74 14.97 21.15
CA ALA A 46 -2.00 15.46 20.59
C ALA A 46 -1.91 15.63 19.07
N ILE A 47 -0.81 16.18 18.55
CA ILE A 47 -0.54 16.31 17.11
C ILE A 47 -0.55 14.93 16.44
N LEU A 48 0.18 13.95 16.96
CA LEU A 48 0.20 12.59 16.43
C LEU A 48 -1.18 11.91 16.51
N SER A 49 -2.01 12.28 17.47
CA SER A 49 -3.36 11.75 17.62
C SER A 49 -4.36 12.38 16.65
N SER A 50 -4.08 13.56 16.08
CA SER A 50 -4.99 14.32 15.20
C SER A 50 -5.07 13.83 13.75
N ASN A 51 -4.52 12.68 13.41
CA ASN A 51 -4.40 12.17 12.04
C ASN A 51 -3.36 12.87 11.13
N GLU A 52 -2.55 13.75 11.67
CA GLU A 52 -1.47 14.37 10.89
C GLU A 52 -0.41 13.31 10.53
N ALA A 53 -0.17 13.14 9.23
CA ALA A 53 0.90 12.27 8.75
C ALA A 53 2.23 13.05 8.77
N ILE A 54 3.23 12.51 9.43
CA ILE A 54 4.58 13.06 9.47
C ILE A 54 5.59 12.14 8.79
N ASP A 55 6.65 12.70 8.26
CA ASP A 55 7.72 11.95 7.59
C ASP A 55 8.96 11.77 8.47
N CYS A 56 9.03 12.52 9.58
CA CYS A 56 10.11 12.43 10.57
C CYS A 56 9.63 12.98 11.92
N LEU A 57 10.03 12.33 12.99
CA LEU A 57 9.92 12.84 14.36
C LEU A 57 11.30 13.26 14.86
N MET A 58 11.39 14.46 15.39
CA MET A 58 12.55 14.94 16.11
C MET A 58 12.10 15.32 17.51
N PHE A 59 12.84 14.92 18.52
CA PHE A 59 12.53 15.32 19.88
C PHE A 59 13.82 15.56 20.68
N SER A 60 13.73 16.49 21.63
CA SER A 60 14.80 16.71 22.58
C SER A 60 14.63 15.85 23.80
N TYR A 61 15.76 15.36 24.32
CA TYR A 61 15.82 14.50 25.49
C TYR A 61 16.91 15.04 26.45
N GLN A 62 16.49 15.65 27.52
CA GLN A 62 17.40 16.34 28.45
C GLN A 62 17.62 15.62 29.77
N MET A 63 16.82 14.58 30.07
CA MET A 63 16.86 13.79 31.33
C MET A 63 16.69 14.60 32.63
N GLU A 64 16.01 15.70 32.54
CA GLU A 64 15.78 16.54 33.75
C GLU A 64 14.63 16.00 34.61
N HIS A 65 13.76 15.17 34.07
CA HIS A 65 12.61 14.59 34.76
C HIS A 65 12.53 13.06 34.64
N PRO A 66 12.20 12.33 35.72
CA PRO A 66 12.10 10.87 35.71
C PRO A 66 11.09 10.30 34.71
N ASP A 67 10.06 11.07 34.37
CA ASP A 67 8.98 10.65 33.48
C ASP A 67 9.30 10.86 32.00
N GLU A 68 10.37 11.54 31.67
CA GLU A 68 10.74 11.89 30.29
C GLU A 68 10.98 10.66 29.42
N HIS A 69 11.61 9.64 30.00
CA HIS A 69 11.82 8.36 29.30
C HIS A 69 10.52 7.67 28.92
N GLN A 70 9.52 7.68 29.79
CA GLN A 70 8.20 7.11 29.52
C GLN A 70 7.46 7.94 28.45
N ASN A 71 7.56 9.27 28.50
CA ASN A 71 6.95 10.17 27.54
C ASN A 71 7.48 9.95 26.13
N VAL A 72 8.80 9.78 25.98
CA VAL A 72 9.43 9.46 24.68
C VAL A 72 8.91 8.13 24.13
N ARG A 73 8.86 7.08 24.95
CA ARG A 73 8.32 5.78 24.51
C ARG A 73 6.86 5.86 24.08
N GLN A 74 6.04 6.61 24.81
CA GLN A 74 4.64 6.83 24.47
C GLN A 74 4.50 7.59 23.15
N LEU A 75 5.31 8.63 22.94
CA LEU A 75 5.30 9.43 21.73
C LEU A 75 5.68 8.59 20.49
N ILE A 76 6.78 7.83 20.57
CA ILE A 76 7.23 6.94 19.49
C ILE A 76 6.25 5.79 19.30
N GLY A 77 5.72 5.20 20.37
CA GLY A 77 4.68 4.17 20.30
C GLY A 77 3.45 4.67 19.57
N LYS A 78 3.01 5.90 19.87
CA LYS A 78 1.87 6.53 19.18
C LYS A 78 2.12 6.77 17.69
N LEU A 79 3.33 7.16 17.34
CA LEU A 79 3.74 7.29 15.94
C LEU A 79 3.67 5.94 15.21
N HIS A 80 4.24 4.89 15.82
CA HIS A 80 4.32 3.56 15.20
C HIS A 80 2.99 2.82 15.14
N GLU A 81 1.99 3.16 15.95
CA GLU A 81 0.63 2.64 15.81
C GLU A 81 0.04 2.90 14.41
N ARG A 82 0.45 3.97 13.76
CA ARG A 82 -0.12 4.46 12.50
C ARG A 82 0.85 4.46 11.33
N GLN A 83 2.10 4.78 11.61
CA GLN A 83 3.16 4.93 10.62
C GLN A 83 4.41 4.19 11.10
N GLN A 84 4.58 2.97 10.63
CA GLN A 84 5.78 2.19 10.94
C GLN A 84 6.99 2.72 10.19
N ASN A 85 8.16 2.63 10.81
CA ASN A 85 9.46 2.98 10.22
C ASN A 85 9.63 4.48 9.87
N VAL A 86 8.85 5.38 10.47
CA VAL A 86 9.11 6.82 10.38
C VAL A 86 10.43 7.11 11.08
N PRO A 87 11.38 7.82 10.43
CA PRO A 87 12.66 8.13 11.05
C PRO A 87 12.50 9.00 12.29
N VAL A 88 13.19 8.58 13.36
CA VAL A 88 13.16 9.23 14.66
C VAL A 88 14.55 9.76 14.97
N PHE A 89 14.65 11.08 15.18
CA PHE A 89 15.87 11.77 15.54
C PHE A 89 15.82 12.25 16.99
N LEU A 90 16.83 11.94 17.73
CA LEU A 90 17.05 12.55 19.03
C LEU A 90 17.93 13.80 18.89
N LEU A 91 17.40 14.93 19.33
CA LEU A 91 18.13 16.20 19.45
C LEU A 91 18.71 16.29 20.85
N GLY A 92 19.97 16.56 20.99
CA GLY A 92 20.55 16.66 22.33
C GLY A 92 21.96 17.20 22.41
N ASP A 93 22.40 17.39 23.66
CA ASP A 93 23.80 17.57 24.00
C ASP A 93 24.47 16.18 24.06
N ARG A 94 25.61 16.06 23.40
CA ARG A 94 26.31 14.78 23.24
C ARG A 94 26.72 14.17 24.57
N GLU A 95 27.27 14.96 25.48
CA GLU A 95 27.75 14.47 26.76
C GLU A 95 26.61 13.99 27.66
N LYS A 96 25.54 14.77 27.71
CA LYS A 96 24.33 14.43 28.46
C LYS A 96 23.62 13.20 27.87
N ALA A 97 23.42 13.16 26.58
CA ALA A 97 22.73 12.06 25.91
C ALA A 97 23.47 10.72 26.10
N LEU A 98 24.81 10.69 25.90
CA LEU A 98 25.59 9.47 26.05
C LEU A 98 25.64 8.94 27.51
N ALA A 99 25.55 9.82 28.49
CA ALA A 99 25.55 9.44 29.92
C ALA A 99 24.20 8.84 30.36
N ALA A 100 23.16 9.15 29.66
CA ALA A 100 21.78 8.97 30.07
C ALA A 100 20.99 7.92 29.28
N MET A 101 21.47 7.53 28.11
CA MET A 101 20.77 6.59 27.25
C MET A 101 20.83 5.16 27.78
N ASP A 102 19.67 4.54 27.91
CA ASP A 102 19.59 3.09 28.06
C ASP A 102 19.49 2.39 26.70
N ARG A 103 19.68 1.10 26.69
CA ARG A 103 19.66 0.27 25.50
C ARG A 103 18.32 0.32 24.79
N ASP A 104 17.24 0.40 25.52
CA ASP A 104 15.88 0.35 24.97
C ASP A 104 15.54 1.65 24.24
N LEU A 105 16.06 2.79 24.66
CA LEU A 105 15.90 4.07 23.94
C LEU A 105 16.75 4.09 22.68
N LEU A 106 17.95 3.50 22.72
CA LEU A 106 18.83 3.37 21.56
C LEU A 106 18.16 2.57 20.43
N GLU A 107 17.34 1.57 20.76
CA GLU A 107 16.61 0.76 19.77
C GLU A 107 15.42 1.50 19.14
N LEU A 108 14.95 2.59 19.73
CA LEU A 108 13.81 3.39 19.26
C LEU A 108 14.22 4.61 18.43
N VAL A 109 15.50 4.98 18.44
CA VAL A 109 16.02 6.16 17.75
C VAL A 109 16.88 5.74 16.57
N ASP A 110 16.56 6.28 15.39
CA ASP A 110 17.32 5.97 14.17
C ASP A 110 18.59 6.81 14.07
N GLU A 111 18.54 8.07 14.49
CA GLU A 111 19.65 9.00 14.36
C GLU A 111 19.75 9.98 15.53
N PHE A 112 20.98 10.41 15.79
CA PHE A 112 21.30 11.45 16.78
C PHE A 112 21.74 12.72 16.08
N ALA A 113 21.23 13.87 16.54
CA ALA A 113 21.63 15.18 16.07
C ALA A 113 22.13 16.01 17.27
N TRP A 114 23.40 16.41 17.23
CA TRP A 114 24.03 17.18 18.29
C TRP A 114 23.78 18.64 18.03
N ILE A 115 22.69 19.17 18.58
CA ILE A 115 22.10 20.47 18.19
C ILE A 115 23.03 21.66 18.44
N LEU A 116 24.02 21.54 19.37
CA LEU A 116 25.00 22.58 19.67
C LEU A 116 26.35 22.37 18.95
N GLU A 117 26.61 21.19 18.39
CA GLU A 117 27.87 20.85 17.71
C GLU A 117 27.71 20.80 16.20
N ASP A 118 26.61 20.24 15.73
CA ASP A 118 26.28 20.10 14.29
C ASP A 118 25.68 21.40 13.77
N THR A 119 25.94 21.74 12.49
CA THR A 119 25.26 22.86 11.85
C THR A 119 23.80 22.50 11.53
N ALA A 120 22.91 23.50 11.57
CA ALA A 120 21.50 23.32 11.22
C ALA A 120 21.31 22.72 9.83
N ASP A 121 22.09 23.16 8.84
CA ASP A 121 22.05 22.64 7.46
C ASP A 121 22.46 21.17 7.38
N PHE A 122 23.44 20.74 8.18
CA PHE A 122 23.87 19.36 8.21
C PHE A 122 22.78 18.45 8.80
N ILE A 123 22.17 18.85 9.92
CA ILE A 123 21.06 18.10 10.52
C ILE A 123 19.86 18.06 9.56
N ALA A 124 19.50 19.20 8.96
CA ALA A 124 18.41 19.28 8.00
C ALA A 124 18.65 18.38 6.78
N GLY A 125 19.86 18.34 6.24
CA GLY A 125 20.23 17.48 5.13
C GLY A 125 20.07 15.97 5.46
N ARG A 126 20.51 15.55 6.67
CA ARG A 126 20.33 14.19 7.16
C ARG A 126 18.85 13.82 7.30
N ALA A 127 18.06 14.72 7.89
CA ALA A 127 16.63 14.55 8.06
C ALA A 127 15.90 14.43 6.72
N VAL A 128 16.21 15.29 5.75
CA VAL A 128 15.64 15.22 4.39
C VAL A 128 16.02 13.91 3.71
N ALA A 129 17.26 13.46 3.85
CA ALA A 129 17.70 12.17 3.30
C ALA A 129 16.95 10.99 3.96
N ALA A 130 16.75 11.01 5.29
CA ALA A 130 16.01 9.98 6.02
C ALA A 130 14.53 9.98 5.61
N MET A 131 13.86 11.14 5.55
CA MET A 131 12.49 11.28 5.09
C MET A 131 12.31 10.81 3.64
N THR A 132 13.28 11.09 2.78
CA THR A 132 13.26 10.64 1.38
C THR A 132 13.35 9.11 1.30
N ARG A 133 14.26 8.49 2.05
CA ARG A 133 14.35 7.02 2.13
C ARG A 133 13.05 6.40 2.65
N TYR A 134 12.49 6.97 3.72
CA TYR A 134 11.22 6.53 4.29
C TYR A 134 10.09 6.58 3.26
N ARG A 135 9.90 7.70 2.58
CA ARG A 135 8.88 7.83 1.53
C ARG A 135 9.05 6.85 0.38
N GLN A 136 10.30 6.60 -0.02
CA GLN A 136 10.60 5.61 -1.06
C GLN A 136 10.21 4.19 -0.63
N GLN A 137 10.35 3.85 0.65
CA GLN A 137 9.96 2.54 1.20
C GLN A 137 8.43 2.37 1.29
N LEU A 138 7.66 3.46 1.39
CA LEU A 138 6.19 3.41 1.38
C LEU A 138 5.62 3.05 0.01
N LEU A 139 6.38 3.28 -1.05
CA LEU A 139 5.91 3.05 -2.41
C LEU A 139 6.08 1.59 -2.81
N PRO A 140 5.04 0.97 -3.41
CA PRO A 140 5.20 -0.34 -4.03
C PRO A 140 6.31 -0.31 -5.10
N PRO A 141 7.10 -1.40 -5.27
CA PRO A 141 8.29 -1.39 -6.10
C PRO A 141 8.06 -0.92 -7.54
N LEU A 142 6.98 -1.37 -8.19
CA LEU A 142 6.64 -0.96 -9.56
C LEU A 142 6.31 0.54 -9.62
N PHE A 143 5.53 1.05 -8.67
CA PHE A 143 5.17 2.47 -8.66
C PHE A 143 6.39 3.36 -8.41
N SER A 144 7.27 2.96 -7.48
CA SER A 144 8.54 3.65 -7.23
C SER A 144 9.43 3.67 -8.48
N ALA A 145 9.53 2.55 -9.21
CA ALA A 145 10.31 2.46 -10.43
C ALA A 145 9.71 3.32 -11.56
N LEU A 146 8.37 3.35 -11.69
CA LEU A 146 7.67 4.19 -12.66
C LEU A 146 7.89 5.67 -12.41
N MET A 147 7.81 6.12 -11.15
CA MET A 147 8.11 7.50 -10.79
C MET A 147 9.54 7.88 -11.16
N LYS A 148 10.52 7.06 -10.77
CA LYS A 148 11.93 7.30 -11.11
C LYS A 148 12.15 7.33 -12.62
N TYR A 149 11.49 6.45 -13.35
CA TYR A 149 11.56 6.42 -14.81
C TYR A 149 11.02 7.72 -15.41
N SER A 150 9.83 8.17 -14.96
CA SER A 150 9.22 9.39 -15.46
C SER A 150 10.03 10.65 -15.13
N ASP A 151 10.75 10.68 -14.00
CA ASP A 151 11.61 11.80 -13.61
C ASP A 151 12.87 11.91 -14.47
N ILE A 152 13.42 10.77 -14.93
CA ILE A 152 14.67 10.72 -15.69
C ILE A 152 14.42 10.91 -17.19
N HIS A 153 13.29 10.44 -17.71
CA HIS A 153 12.99 10.40 -19.15
C HIS A 153 12.03 11.51 -19.55
N GLU A 154 12.56 12.56 -20.15
CA GLU A 154 11.73 13.67 -20.64
C GLU A 154 10.91 13.31 -21.88
N TYR A 155 11.44 12.44 -22.74
CA TYR A 155 10.80 12.04 -23.99
C TYR A 155 10.78 10.52 -24.16
N SER A 156 9.63 9.99 -24.51
CA SER A 156 9.48 8.61 -24.97
C SER A 156 9.36 8.56 -26.48
N TRP A 157 10.30 7.90 -27.16
CA TRP A 157 10.25 7.69 -28.60
C TRP A 157 9.51 6.40 -29.00
N ALA A 158 9.02 5.67 -28.02
CA ALA A 158 8.20 4.47 -28.18
C ALA A 158 6.71 4.79 -28.10
N ALA A 159 5.87 3.76 -28.17
CA ALA A 159 4.45 3.89 -27.86
C ALA A 159 4.24 4.20 -26.36
N PRO A 160 3.19 4.96 -25.99
CA PRO A 160 2.15 5.54 -26.86
C PRO A 160 2.62 6.81 -27.59
N GLY A 161 1.93 7.13 -28.73
CA GLY A 161 2.33 8.21 -29.62
C GLY A 161 2.19 9.63 -29.07
N HIS A 162 1.62 9.81 -27.88
CA HIS A 162 1.58 11.12 -27.19
C HIS A 162 2.92 11.52 -26.56
N GLN A 163 3.89 10.61 -26.50
CA GLN A 163 5.27 10.88 -26.06
C GLN A 163 5.35 11.64 -24.73
N GLY A 164 4.82 11.04 -23.65
CA GLY A 164 4.77 11.68 -22.34
C GLY A 164 3.82 12.86 -22.24
N GLY A 165 2.85 12.96 -23.15
CA GLY A 165 1.83 14.02 -23.17
C GLY A 165 2.14 15.18 -24.12
N VAL A 166 3.36 15.30 -24.65
CA VAL A 166 3.79 16.41 -25.54
C VAL A 166 2.87 16.51 -26.77
N GLY A 167 2.37 15.38 -27.29
CA GLY A 167 1.42 15.38 -28.41
C GLY A 167 0.15 16.17 -28.15
N PHE A 168 -0.33 16.18 -26.92
CA PHE A 168 -1.56 16.90 -26.55
C PHE A 168 -1.34 18.42 -26.45
N THR A 169 -0.17 18.87 -26.07
CA THR A 169 0.10 20.31 -25.88
C THR A 169 0.12 21.13 -27.18
N LYS A 170 0.06 20.47 -28.34
CA LYS A 170 0.10 21.11 -29.67
C LYS A 170 -1.22 21.81 -30.06
N THR A 171 -2.32 21.51 -29.40
CA THR A 171 -3.63 22.11 -29.68
C THR A 171 -4.28 22.65 -28.41
N PRO A 172 -5.16 23.67 -28.48
CA PRO A 172 -5.86 24.19 -27.29
C PRO A 172 -6.67 23.11 -26.53
N ALA A 173 -7.41 22.27 -27.25
CA ALA A 173 -8.20 21.18 -26.65
C ALA A 173 -7.30 20.13 -26.00
N GLY A 174 -6.20 19.77 -26.67
CA GLY A 174 -5.23 18.83 -26.11
C GLY A 174 -4.51 19.38 -24.87
N ARG A 175 -4.20 20.67 -24.87
CA ARG A 175 -3.61 21.33 -23.70
C ARG A 175 -4.56 21.32 -22.51
N PHE A 176 -5.84 21.63 -22.73
CA PHE A 176 -6.85 21.53 -21.66
C PHE A 176 -6.94 20.12 -21.07
N TYR A 177 -6.90 19.09 -21.92
CA TYR A 177 -6.88 17.70 -21.50
C TYR A 177 -5.61 17.36 -20.70
N HIS A 178 -4.45 17.78 -21.19
CA HIS A 178 -3.17 17.58 -20.50
C HIS A 178 -3.14 18.26 -19.12
N ASP A 179 -3.59 19.52 -19.05
CA ASP A 179 -3.60 20.29 -17.79
C ASP A 179 -4.59 19.70 -16.78
N TYR A 180 -5.71 19.15 -17.25
CA TYR A 180 -6.70 18.51 -16.39
C TYR A 180 -6.17 17.24 -15.72
N TYR A 181 -5.48 16.37 -16.44
CA TYR A 181 -4.96 15.11 -15.92
C TYR A 181 -3.58 15.24 -15.30
N GLY A 182 -2.83 16.24 -15.64
CA GLY A 182 -1.47 16.48 -15.18
C GLY A 182 -0.40 15.67 -15.94
N GLU A 183 0.79 16.24 -16.02
CA GLU A 183 1.91 15.72 -16.79
C GLU A 183 2.29 14.28 -16.40
N ASN A 184 2.29 13.97 -15.10
CA ASN A 184 2.73 12.67 -14.59
C ASN A 184 1.87 11.50 -15.08
N LEU A 185 0.57 11.72 -15.33
CA LEU A 185 -0.28 10.68 -15.91
C LEU A 185 0.28 10.23 -17.27
N PHE A 186 0.61 11.19 -18.12
CA PHE A 186 1.10 10.91 -19.48
C PHE A 186 2.53 10.40 -19.51
N ARG A 187 3.38 10.87 -18.59
CA ARG A 187 4.78 10.41 -18.47
C ARG A 187 4.88 8.98 -17.96
N THR A 188 3.91 8.53 -17.17
CA THR A 188 3.83 7.15 -16.69
C THR A 188 3.09 6.20 -17.63
N ASP A 189 2.33 6.72 -18.61
CA ASP A 189 1.72 5.92 -19.67
C ASP A 189 2.75 5.68 -20.80
N MET A 190 3.46 4.58 -20.67
CA MET A 190 4.61 4.26 -21.51
C MET A 190 4.68 2.77 -21.84
N GLY A 191 5.33 2.45 -22.94
CA GLY A 191 5.73 1.07 -23.21
C GLY A 191 6.73 0.57 -22.18
N ILE A 192 6.56 -0.67 -21.73
CA ILE A 192 7.47 -1.25 -20.73
C ILE A 192 8.86 -1.43 -21.33
N GLU A 193 9.81 -0.73 -20.75
CA GLU A 193 11.22 -0.85 -21.09
C GLU A 193 11.86 -1.90 -20.15
N ARG A 194 12.31 -3.01 -20.76
CA ARG A 194 12.77 -4.20 -20.04
C ARG A 194 13.98 -3.94 -19.14
N THR A 195 14.88 -3.07 -19.58
CA THR A 195 16.13 -2.77 -18.85
C THR A 195 15.85 -1.94 -17.60
N SER A 196 14.86 -1.05 -17.64
CA SER A 196 14.55 -0.14 -16.53
C SER A 196 13.49 -0.68 -15.57
N LEU A 197 12.42 -1.29 -16.12
CA LEU A 197 11.27 -1.75 -15.34
C LEU A 197 11.21 -3.27 -15.16
N GLY A 198 11.94 -4.00 -15.95
CA GLY A 198 11.90 -5.46 -15.97
C GLY A 198 10.88 -6.02 -16.94
N SER A 199 10.55 -7.29 -16.77
CA SER A 199 9.64 -8.02 -17.66
C SER A 199 8.53 -8.68 -16.87
N LEU A 200 7.30 -8.40 -17.28
CA LEU A 200 6.12 -9.08 -16.75
C LEU A 200 6.11 -10.57 -17.12
N LEU A 201 6.61 -10.92 -18.30
CA LEU A 201 6.67 -12.32 -18.76
C LEU A 201 7.69 -13.14 -17.97
N ASP A 202 8.86 -12.54 -17.69
CA ASP A 202 9.97 -13.22 -16.99
C ASP A 202 9.93 -13.00 -15.48
N HIS A 203 8.98 -12.22 -14.95
CA HIS A 203 8.85 -11.86 -13.54
C HIS A 203 10.14 -11.22 -12.97
N THR A 204 10.76 -10.31 -13.73
CA THR A 204 12.05 -9.67 -13.40
C THR A 204 11.91 -8.18 -13.18
N GLY A 205 12.95 -7.56 -12.56
CA GLY A 205 13.01 -6.13 -12.30
C GLY A 205 11.91 -5.66 -11.36
N ALA A 206 11.42 -4.45 -11.54
CA ALA A 206 10.39 -3.84 -10.70
C ALA A 206 9.06 -4.61 -10.69
N PHE A 207 8.70 -5.29 -11.78
CA PHE A 207 7.54 -6.17 -11.83
C PHE A 207 7.71 -7.36 -10.88
N GLY A 208 8.83 -8.09 -10.98
CA GLY A 208 9.12 -9.23 -10.12
C GLY A 208 9.20 -8.85 -8.64
N GLU A 209 9.81 -7.72 -8.31
CA GLU A 209 9.86 -7.22 -6.93
C GLU A 209 8.47 -6.82 -6.43
N SER A 210 7.63 -6.23 -7.28
CA SER A 210 6.24 -5.89 -6.94
C SER A 210 5.40 -7.15 -6.67
N GLU A 211 5.59 -8.21 -7.44
CA GLU A 211 4.92 -9.51 -7.22
C GLU A 211 5.35 -10.16 -5.90
N LYS A 212 6.64 -10.13 -5.56
CA LYS A 212 7.16 -10.57 -4.26
C LYS A 212 6.62 -9.73 -3.10
N TYR A 213 6.56 -8.42 -3.30
CA TYR A 213 6.00 -7.52 -2.32
C TYR A 213 4.51 -7.81 -2.06
N ALA A 214 3.72 -7.97 -3.13
CA ALA A 214 2.31 -8.33 -3.03
C ALA A 214 2.12 -9.69 -2.32
N ALA A 215 2.93 -10.70 -2.64
CA ALA A 215 2.90 -11.99 -1.97
C ALA A 215 3.08 -11.86 -0.45
N ARG A 216 4.05 -11.06 0.00
CA ARG A 216 4.26 -10.80 1.44
C ARG A 216 3.08 -10.10 2.10
N VAL A 217 2.52 -9.05 1.44
CA VAL A 217 1.39 -8.28 1.98
C VAL A 217 0.14 -9.15 2.15
N PHE A 218 -0.13 -10.04 1.18
CA PHE A 218 -1.29 -10.91 1.20
C PHE A 218 -1.05 -12.28 1.88
N GLY A 219 0.16 -12.53 2.39
CA GLY A 219 0.50 -13.81 3.00
C GLY A 219 0.43 -14.99 2.02
N ALA A 220 0.72 -14.76 0.75
CA ALA A 220 0.70 -15.75 -0.31
C ALA A 220 2.12 -16.27 -0.61
N ASP A 221 2.25 -17.52 -1.05
CA ASP A 221 3.53 -18.08 -1.50
C ASP A 221 4.05 -17.37 -2.73
N ARG A 222 3.15 -16.98 -3.63
CA ARG A 222 3.45 -16.24 -4.86
C ARG A 222 2.28 -15.35 -5.27
N SER A 223 2.60 -14.29 -5.99
CA SER A 223 1.64 -13.43 -6.68
C SER A 223 2.07 -13.21 -8.12
N TRP A 224 1.11 -12.99 -9.00
CA TRP A 224 1.33 -12.67 -10.41
C TRP A 224 0.49 -11.48 -10.81
N SER A 225 1.09 -10.58 -11.55
CA SER A 225 0.40 -9.43 -12.12
C SER A 225 -0.35 -9.85 -13.40
N VAL A 226 -1.66 -9.70 -13.40
CA VAL A 226 -2.51 -10.03 -14.57
C VAL A 226 -3.07 -8.76 -15.18
N VAL A 227 -2.47 -8.30 -16.27
CA VAL A 227 -2.77 -7.01 -16.92
C VAL A 227 -4.12 -6.97 -17.65
N VAL A 228 -4.74 -8.11 -17.91
CA VAL A 228 -6.07 -8.21 -18.54
C VAL A 228 -7.21 -8.26 -17.52
N GLY A 229 -6.91 -7.87 -16.29
CA GLY A 229 -7.86 -7.72 -15.18
C GLY A 229 -8.33 -9.04 -14.59
N THR A 230 -9.23 -8.96 -13.61
CA THR A 230 -9.78 -10.11 -12.87
C THR A 230 -10.43 -11.16 -13.79
N SER A 231 -11.03 -10.73 -14.91
CA SER A 231 -11.57 -11.68 -15.90
C SER A 231 -10.48 -12.55 -16.52
N GLY A 232 -9.29 -12.01 -16.74
CA GLY A 232 -8.11 -12.77 -17.16
C GLY A 232 -7.65 -13.72 -16.07
N SER A 233 -7.55 -13.25 -14.83
CA SER A 233 -7.17 -14.06 -13.67
C SER A 233 -8.10 -15.26 -13.51
N ASN A 234 -9.41 -15.04 -13.52
CA ASN A 234 -10.40 -16.12 -13.42
C ASN A 234 -10.22 -17.17 -14.51
N ARG A 235 -10.08 -16.74 -15.77
CA ARG A 235 -9.86 -17.69 -16.88
C ARG A 235 -8.56 -18.46 -16.77
N THR A 236 -7.47 -17.79 -16.35
CA THR A 236 -6.18 -18.45 -16.15
C THR A 236 -6.26 -19.52 -15.06
N ILE A 237 -6.84 -19.19 -13.90
CA ILE A 237 -7.02 -20.11 -12.79
C ILE A 237 -7.90 -21.29 -13.21
N MET A 238 -9.03 -20.99 -13.86
CA MET A 238 -9.95 -22.05 -14.30
C MET A 238 -9.30 -23.01 -15.30
N GLN A 239 -8.54 -22.49 -16.28
CA GLN A 239 -7.82 -23.34 -17.24
C GLN A 239 -6.67 -24.14 -16.61
N ALA A 240 -6.08 -23.63 -15.52
CA ALA A 240 -5.05 -24.35 -14.78
C ALA A 240 -5.62 -25.47 -13.88
N CYS A 241 -6.85 -25.28 -13.36
CA CYS A 241 -7.43 -26.16 -12.34
C CYS A 241 -8.53 -27.10 -12.87
N MET A 242 -9.00 -26.90 -14.09
CA MET A 242 -10.13 -27.66 -14.65
C MET A 242 -9.83 -28.18 -16.05
N THR A 243 -10.42 -29.34 -16.35
CA THR A 243 -10.36 -29.99 -17.68
C THR A 243 -11.75 -30.27 -18.22
N ASP A 244 -11.81 -30.69 -19.48
CA ASP A 244 -13.07 -31.10 -20.10
C ASP A 244 -13.80 -32.15 -19.28
N ASN A 245 -15.12 -31.98 -19.15
CA ASN A 245 -16.00 -32.85 -18.37
C ASN A 245 -15.80 -32.86 -16.86
N ASP A 246 -14.96 -32.00 -16.27
CA ASP A 246 -14.91 -31.83 -14.81
C ASP A 246 -16.24 -31.29 -14.26
N VAL A 247 -16.67 -31.78 -13.10
CA VAL A 247 -17.84 -31.25 -12.39
C VAL A 247 -17.41 -30.09 -11.53
N VAL A 248 -18.05 -28.95 -11.74
CA VAL A 248 -17.72 -27.70 -11.04
C VAL A 248 -18.96 -27.14 -10.36
N VAL A 249 -18.87 -26.86 -9.07
CA VAL A 249 -19.93 -26.19 -8.31
C VAL A 249 -19.75 -24.65 -8.45
N VAL A 250 -20.80 -23.98 -8.86
CA VAL A 250 -20.73 -22.56 -9.21
C VAL A 250 -21.88 -21.79 -8.58
N ASP A 251 -21.56 -20.69 -7.92
CA ASP A 251 -22.55 -19.70 -7.53
C ASP A 251 -23.22 -19.09 -8.78
N ARG A 252 -24.56 -19.16 -8.84
CA ARG A 252 -25.31 -18.58 -9.98
C ARG A 252 -25.21 -17.06 -10.03
N ASN A 253 -24.75 -16.40 -8.99
CA ASN A 253 -24.45 -14.97 -8.95
C ASN A 253 -23.00 -14.63 -9.35
N CYS A 254 -22.30 -15.55 -9.98
CA CYS A 254 -20.92 -15.35 -10.42
C CYS A 254 -20.81 -14.33 -11.57
N HIS A 255 -19.63 -13.75 -11.70
CA HIS A 255 -19.32 -12.88 -12.83
C HIS A 255 -19.23 -13.67 -14.13
N LYS A 256 -19.61 -13.07 -15.25
CA LYS A 256 -19.59 -13.67 -16.61
C LYS A 256 -18.24 -14.30 -17.00
N SER A 257 -17.11 -13.87 -16.42
CA SER A 257 -15.80 -14.48 -16.67
C SER A 257 -15.71 -15.92 -16.18
N ILE A 258 -16.48 -16.30 -15.16
CA ILE A 258 -16.60 -17.68 -14.70
C ILE A 258 -17.34 -18.53 -15.74
N GLU A 259 -18.46 -18.05 -16.23
CA GLU A 259 -19.20 -18.75 -17.31
C GLU A 259 -18.31 -18.91 -18.57
N GLN A 260 -17.57 -17.88 -18.94
CA GLN A 260 -16.60 -17.96 -20.04
C GLN A 260 -15.49 -19.00 -19.76
N GLY A 261 -15.00 -19.07 -18.52
CA GLY A 261 -14.02 -20.07 -18.10
C GLY A 261 -14.56 -21.50 -18.22
N LEU A 262 -15.80 -21.74 -17.81
CA LEU A 262 -16.47 -23.03 -17.98
C LEU A 262 -16.59 -23.43 -19.48
N MET A 263 -16.95 -22.47 -20.32
CA MET A 263 -17.03 -22.71 -21.78
C MET A 263 -15.65 -23.05 -22.37
N LEU A 264 -14.60 -22.34 -21.95
CA LEU A 264 -13.23 -22.56 -22.43
C LEU A 264 -12.64 -23.89 -22.00
N THR A 265 -12.96 -24.35 -20.78
CA THR A 265 -12.46 -25.61 -20.23
C THR A 265 -13.30 -26.82 -20.58
N GLY A 266 -14.57 -26.65 -21.01
CA GLY A 266 -15.52 -27.73 -21.21
C GLY A 266 -16.08 -28.34 -19.91
N ALA A 267 -15.79 -27.70 -18.76
CA ALA A 267 -16.26 -28.14 -17.45
C ALA A 267 -17.80 -28.07 -17.34
N LYS A 268 -18.38 -28.97 -16.55
CA LYS A 268 -19.83 -29.13 -16.38
C LYS A 268 -20.29 -28.45 -15.09
N PRO A 269 -21.02 -27.31 -15.17
CA PRO A 269 -21.44 -26.59 -13.98
C PRO A 269 -22.63 -27.24 -13.26
N VAL A 270 -22.57 -27.22 -11.94
CA VAL A 270 -23.71 -27.44 -11.04
C VAL A 270 -23.92 -26.15 -10.26
N TYR A 271 -25.06 -25.51 -10.46
CA TYR A 271 -25.30 -24.18 -9.90
C TYR A 271 -25.91 -24.27 -8.49
N MET A 272 -25.31 -23.49 -7.58
CA MET A 272 -25.92 -23.07 -6.33
C MET A 272 -26.71 -21.79 -6.60
N VAL A 273 -28.00 -21.79 -6.27
CA VAL A 273 -28.88 -20.65 -6.57
C VAL A 273 -29.05 -19.81 -5.33
N PRO A 274 -28.65 -18.53 -5.35
CA PRO A 274 -28.83 -17.63 -4.22
C PRO A 274 -30.32 -17.32 -3.98
N SER A 275 -30.65 -17.00 -2.74
CA SER A 275 -31.98 -16.50 -2.38
C SER A 275 -32.25 -15.13 -3.01
N ARG A 276 -33.53 -14.77 -3.09
CA ARG A 276 -33.97 -13.42 -3.48
C ARG A 276 -35.09 -12.94 -2.57
N ASN A 277 -35.08 -11.66 -2.26
CA ASN A 277 -36.20 -11.05 -1.55
C ASN A 277 -37.35 -10.72 -2.53
N ARG A 278 -38.45 -10.19 -1.98
CA ARG A 278 -39.62 -9.80 -2.80
C ARG A 278 -39.38 -8.72 -3.85
N TYR A 279 -38.27 -7.98 -3.72
CA TYR A 279 -37.86 -6.93 -4.68
C TYR A 279 -36.85 -7.44 -5.71
N GLY A 280 -36.47 -8.73 -5.65
CA GLY A 280 -35.48 -9.31 -6.55
C GLY A 280 -34.01 -9.11 -6.14
N ILE A 281 -33.77 -8.47 -4.97
CA ILE A 281 -32.42 -8.30 -4.44
C ILE A 281 -31.81 -9.67 -4.11
N ILE A 282 -30.58 -9.88 -4.56
CA ILE A 282 -29.87 -11.13 -4.39
C ILE A 282 -29.39 -11.26 -2.95
N GLY A 283 -29.79 -12.34 -2.31
CA GLY A 283 -29.36 -12.72 -0.95
C GLY A 283 -28.28 -13.80 -0.97
N PRO A 284 -27.99 -14.39 0.17
CA PRO A 284 -27.00 -15.46 0.26
C PRO A 284 -27.50 -16.77 -0.35
N ILE A 285 -26.56 -17.63 -0.69
CA ILE A 285 -26.80 -19.08 -0.84
C ILE A 285 -26.92 -19.62 0.59
N TYR A 286 -28.00 -20.32 0.88
CA TYR A 286 -28.17 -20.89 2.21
C TYR A 286 -27.20 -22.06 2.44
N PRO A 287 -26.74 -22.28 3.70
CA PRO A 287 -25.80 -23.36 4.01
C PRO A 287 -26.26 -24.74 3.55
N GLN A 288 -27.57 -24.98 3.50
CA GLN A 288 -28.17 -26.26 3.03
C GLN A 288 -27.86 -26.53 1.57
N GLU A 289 -27.71 -25.50 0.74
CA GLU A 289 -27.36 -25.60 -0.68
C GLU A 289 -25.90 -26.06 -0.89
N MET A 290 -25.05 -25.83 0.11
CA MET A 290 -23.62 -26.18 0.11
C MET A 290 -23.35 -27.56 0.75
N GLN A 291 -24.35 -28.21 1.32
CA GLN A 291 -24.17 -29.53 1.95
C GLN A 291 -23.83 -30.59 0.90
N PRO A 292 -22.91 -31.53 1.22
CA PRO A 292 -22.48 -32.58 0.28
C PRO A 292 -23.63 -33.37 -0.33
N GLU A 293 -24.64 -33.71 0.47
CA GLU A 293 -25.81 -34.46 0.03
C GLU A 293 -26.65 -33.68 -0.98
N THR A 294 -26.83 -32.38 -0.73
CA THR A 294 -27.56 -31.48 -1.66
C THR A 294 -26.81 -31.31 -2.97
N LEU A 295 -25.50 -31.15 -2.91
CA LEU A 295 -24.64 -31.04 -4.10
C LEU A 295 -24.65 -32.33 -4.91
N GLN A 296 -24.52 -33.51 -4.27
CA GLN A 296 -24.60 -34.80 -4.93
C GLN A 296 -25.97 -35.00 -5.59
N LYS A 297 -27.06 -34.64 -4.94
CA LYS A 297 -28.39 -34.63 -5.52
C LYS A 297 -28.45 -33.79 -6.79
N LYS A 298 -27.96 -32.55 -6.73
CA LYS A 298 -27.92 -31.65 -7.89
C LYS A 298 -27.07 -32.19 -9.04
N ILE A 299 -25.96 -32.85 -8.75
CA ILE A 299 -25.11 -33.52 -9.74
C ILE A 299 -25.89 -34.64 -10.46
N SER A 300 -26.60 -35.46 -9.71
CA SER A 300 -27.38 -36.60 -10.25
C SER A 300 -28.63 -36.15 -11.03
N GLU A 301 -29.23 -35.05 -10.69
CA GLU A 301 -30.44 -34.50 -11.33
C GLU A 301 -30.14 -33.63 -12.55
N SER A 302 -28.95 -33.05 -12.65
CA SER A 302 -28.56 -32.15 -13.72
C SER A 302 -28.38 -32.91 -15.05
N PRO A 303 -29.01 -32.43 -16.16
CA PRO A 303 -28.80 -33.06 -17.47
C PRO A 303 -27.33 -33.07 -17.94
N LEU A 304 -26.52 -32.12 -17.43
CA LEU A 304 -25.12 -31.95 -17.81
C LEU A 304 -24.17 -32.90 -17.02
N THR A 305 -24.59 -33.37 -15.84
CA THR A 305 -23.71 -34.09 -14.89
C THR A 305 -24.29 -35.40 -14.34
N LYS A 306 -25.48 -35.82 -14.78
CA LYS A 306 -26.15 -37.05 -14.28
C LYS A 306 -25.31 -38.31 -14.49
N ASP A 307 -24.50 -38.37 -15.53
CA ASP A 307 -23.56 -39.45 -15.84
C ASP A 307 -22.32 -39.42 -14.90
N LYS A 308 -22.18 -38.38 -14.11
CA LYS A 308 -21.11 -38.15 -13.12
C LYS A 308 -21.60 -38.31 -11.68
N ALA A 309 -22.79 -38.87 -11.46
CA ALA A 309 -23.34 -39.07 -10.13
C ALA A 309 -22.34 -39.84 -9.24
N GLY A 310 -22.12 -39.32 -8.03
CA GLY A 310 -21.14 -39.88 -7.08
C GLY A 310 -19.70 -39.28 -7.24
N GLN A 311 -19.39 -38.54 -8.29
CA GLN A 311 -18.11 -37.85 -8.40
C GLN A 311 -18.06 -36.65 -7.47
N LYS A 312 -16.89 -36.37 -6.91
CA LYS A 312 -16.63 -35.10 -6.19
C LYS A 312 -16.41 -33.98 -7.19
N PRO A 313 -16.95 -32.80 -6.95
CA PRO A 313 -16.57 -31.59 -7.72
C PRO A 313 -15.06 -31.38 -7.66
N SER A 314 -14.45 -31.07 -8.79
CA SER A 314 -13.02 -30.72 -8.87
C SER A 314 -12.75 -29.28 -8.48
N TYR A 315 -13.76 -28.41 -8.56
CA TYR A 315 -13.63 -26.97 -8.30
C TYR A 315 -14.94 -26.37 -7.79
N CYS A 316 -14.83 -25.34 -6.98
CA CYS A 316 -15.97 -24.59 -6.47
C CYS A 316 -15.72 -23.07 -6.62
N VAL A 317 -16.73 -22.34 -7.08
CA VAL A 317 -16.71 -20.89 -7.17
C VAL A 317 -17.84 -20.31 -6.34
N VAL A 318 -17.50 -19.54 -5.33
CA VAL A 318 -18.44 -18.79 -4.49
C VAL A 318 -18.12 -17.29 -4.59
N THR A 319 -19.14 -16.50 -4.89
CA THR A 319 -19.03 -15.03 -4.91
C THR A 319 -19.21 -14.50 -3.49
N ASN A 320 -18.13 -14.09 -2.85
CA ASN A 320 -18.13 -13.70 -1.44
C ASN A 320 -19.04 -12.51 -1.12
N CYS A 321 -19.25 -11.61 -2.08
CA CYS A 321 -20.07 -10.41 -1.89
C CYS A 321 -21.02 -10.23 -3.08
N THR A 322 -22.32 -10.05 -2.81
CA THR A 322 -23.29 -9.69 -3.85
C THR A 322 -23.15 -8.22 -4.25
N TYR A 323 -23.72 -7.84 -5.39
CA TYR A 323 -23.79 -6.42 -5.80
C TYR A 323 -24.55 -5.55 -4.78
N ASP A 324 -25.43 -6.14 -3.99
CA ASP A 324 -26.22 -5.45 -2.97
C ASP A 324 -25.51 -5.40 -1.59
N GLY A 325 -24.25 -5.86 -1.52
CA GLY A 325 -23.42 -5.77 -0.34
C GLY A 325 -23.62 -6.88 0.70
N VAL A 326 -24.30 -7.97 0.36
CA VAL A 326 -24.42 -9.15 1.24
C VAL A 326 -23.14 -9.96 1.14
N CYS A 327 -22.42 -10.10 2.26
CA CYS A 327 -21.16 -10.86 2.34
C CYS A 327 -21.35 -12.14 3.14
N TYR A 328 -20.62 -13.21 2.76
CA TYR A 328 -20.49 -14.39 3.59
C TYR A 328 -19.48 -14.19 4.72
N ASN A 329 -19.67 -14.88 5.82
CA ASN A 329 -18.60 -15.08 6.79
C ASN A 329 -17.63 -16.12 6.21
N ALA A 330 -16.46 -15.67 5.78
CA ALA A 330 -15.48 -16.52 5.10
C ALA A 330 -14.92 -17.68 5.96
N LYS A 331 -15.16 -17.65 7.30
CA LYS A 331 -14.77 -18.75 8.19
C LYS A 331 -15.83 -19.85 8.26
N GLU A 332 -17.07 -19.54 7.89
CA GLU A 332 -18.23 -20.46 7.97
C GLU A 332 -18.62 -21.01 6.60
N ALA A 333 -18.20 -20.34 5.51
CA ALA A 333 -18.42 -20.76 4.14
C ALA A 333 -17.29 -21.65 3.63
#